data_a71fafa409127e045fa7289e6fd14e9a
#
_entry.id   a71fafa409127e045fa7289e6fd14e9a
#
_cell.length_a   1.000
_cell.length_b   1.000
_cell.length_c   1.000
_cell.angle_alpha   90.00
_cell.angle_beta   90.00
_cell.angle_gamma   90.00
#
_symmetry.space_group_name_H-M   'P 1'
#
loop_
_entity.id
_entity.type
_entity.pdbx_description
1 polymer ?
#
loop_
_entity_poly.entity_id
_entity_poly.type
_entity_poly.pdbx_seq_one_letter_code
_entity_poly.pdbx_strand_id
1 'polypeptide(L)'
;MEIYRAYKFRLYPNEEQKILIHKTFGCSRFVYNYYLNYQKENGVQKSFNLCKDLKELENNYEYLKEVDSCALRCAIFGLEDGFNNFFAKRSGYPRFKSKFNRQSYRTSCIRSNYKGKEYSNIEVDLLTRFIKLPKLGNVKIKGFRDKDKIEGKIVNATISRETTNKYYVSVLVEEDLLVEKVTPTTIVGIDLGIKDLV
;
A
#
# COMPACT_ATOMS: atom_id res chain seq x y z
N MET A 1 14.83 12.21 13.91
CA MET A 1 14.71 12.29 12.43
C MET A 1 13.66 11.27 12.02
N GLU A 2 12.57 11.73 11.40
CA GLU A 2 11.52 10.85 10.89
C GLU A 2 12.02 10.09 9.65
N ILE A 3 11.90 8.80 9.67
CA ILE A 3 12.20 7.93 8.53
C ILE A 3 11.01 7.02 8.24
N TYR A 4 10.89 6.63 6.98
CA TYR A 4 9.89 5.67 6.54
C TYR A 4 10.56 4.34 6.20
N ARG A 5 10.13 3.26 6.85
CA ARG A 5 10.64 1.91 6.62
C ARG A 5 9.52 0.97 6.18
N ALA A 6 9.79 0.16 5.17
CA ALA A 6 8.83 -0.81 4.65
C ALA A 6 9.22 -2.23 5.10
N TYR A 7 8.31 -2.89 5.81
CA TYR A 7 8.45 -4.29 6.24
C TYR A 7 7.63 -5.18 5.33
N LYS A 8 8.26 -6.12 4.64
CA LYS A 8 7.57 -7.05 3.72
C LYS A 8 7.45 -8.44 4.34
N PHE A 9 6.20 -8.91 4.46
CA PHE A 9 5.87 -10.23 4.97
C PHE A 9 5.17 -11.06 3.91
N ARG A 10 5.36 -12.38 3.98
CA ARG A 10 4.55 -13.32 3.21
C ARG A 10 3.21 -13.53 3.90
N LEU A 11 2.10 -13.37 3.15
CA LEU A 11 0.74 -13.65 3.61
C LEU A 11 0.33 -15.09 3.31
N TYR A 12 -0.43 -15.68 4.24
CA TYR A 12 -1.07 -16.99 4.09
C TYR A 12 -2.58 -16.84 4.29
N PRO A 13 -3.29 -16.24 3.33
CA PRO A 13 -4.74 -16.08 3.41
C PRO A 13 -5.46 -17.44 3.24
N ASN A 14 -6.58 -17.61 3.94
CA ASN A 14 -7.52 -18.70 3.69
C ASN A 14 -8.30 -18.46 2.39
N GLU A 15 -9.18 -19.38 1.97
CA GLU A 15 -9.89 -19.29 0.70
C GLU A 15 -10.82 -18.06 0.63
N GLU A 16 -11.56 -17.75 1.69
CA GLU A 16 -12.43 -16.58 1.75
C GLU A 16 -11.62 -15.28 1.63
N GLN A 17 -10.51 -15.20 2.36
CA GLN A 17 -9.59 -14.07 2.30
C GLN A 17 -8.97 -13.90 0.91
N LYS A 18 -8.62 -15.00 0.23
CA LYS A 18 -8.13 -14.96 -1.16
C LYS A 18 -9.18 -14.37 -2.10
N ILE A 19 -10.44 -14.83 -1.98
CA ILE A 19 -11.55 -14.31 -2.78
C ILE A 19 -11.68 -12.80 -2.57
N LEU A 20 -11.66 -12.33 -1.32
CA LEU A 20 -11.80 -10.91 -1.00
C LEU A 20 -10.59 -10.09 -1.47
N ILE A 21 -9.37 -10.62 -1.37
CA ILE A 21 -8.15 -9.99 -1.94
C ILE A 21 -8.31 -9.80 -3.45
N HIS A 22 -8.79 -10.83 -4.16
CA HIS A 22 -8.98 -10.76 -5.61
C HIS A 22 -10.09 -9.77 -6.01
N LYS A 23 -11.20 -9.76 -5.26
CA LYS A 23 -12.25 -8.74 -5.42
C LYS A 23 -11.66 -7.34 -5.24
N THR A 24 -10.85 -7.13 -4.19
CA THR A 24 -10.21 -5.83 -3.92
C THR A 24 -9.24 -5.42 -5.02
N PHE A 25 -8.46 -6.33 -5.60
CA PHE A 25 -7.64 -6.04 -6.79
C PHE A 25 -8.50 -5.57 -7.96
N GLY A 26 -9.62 -6.27 -8.21
CA GLY A 26 -10.56 -5.94 -9.29
C GLY A 26 -11.18 -4.56 -9.09
N CYS A 27 -11.74 -4.31 -7.90
CA CYS A 27 -12.41 -3.05 -7.56
C CYS A 27 -11.44 -1.86 -7.58
N SER A 28 -10.23 -1.99 -6.99
CA SER A 28 -9.21 -0.93 -7.04
C SER A 28 -8.77 -0.60 -8.46
N ARG A 29 -8.66 -1.60 -9.33
CA ARG A 29 -8.36 -1.41 -10.76
C ARG A 29 -9.51 -0.75 -11.48
N PHE A 30 -10.75 -1.16 -11.22
CA PHE A 30 -11.95 -0.57 -11.79
C PHE A 30 -12.04 0.92 -11.45
N VAL A 31 -11.93 1.29 -10.16
CA VAL A 31 -11.98 2.67 -9.69
C VAL A 31 -10.87 3.52 -10.32
N TYR A 32 -9.63 3.00 -10.36
CA TYR A 32 -8.52 3.68 -11.03
C TYR A 32 -8.82 3.95 -12.51
N ASN A 33 -9.30 2.95 -13.24
CA ASN A 33 -9.59 3.06 -14.67
C ASN A 33 -10.79 3.97 -14.95
N TYR A 34 -11.83 3.89 -14.12
CA TYR A 34 -13.01 4.74 -14.20
C TYR A 34 -12.62 6.22 -14.11
N TYR A 35 -11.88 6.60 -13.06
CA TYR A 35 -11.46 7.98 -12.88
C TYR A 35 -10.37 8.41 -13.87
N LEU A 36 -9.55 7.52 -14.38
CA LEU A 36 -8.64 7.84 -15.48
C LEU A 36 -9.43 8.21 -16.75
N ASN A 37 -10.48 7.47 -17.06
CA ASN A 37 -11.35 7.80 -18.21
C ASN A 37 -12.09 9.12 -17.98
N TYR A 38 -12.69 9.28 -16.81
CA TYR A 38 -13.38 10.51 -16.43
C TYR A 38 -12.48 11.75 -16.58
N GLN A 39 -11.23 11.68 -16.13
CA GLN A 39 -10.28 12.79 -16.24
C GLN A 39 -9.79 13.05 -17.67
N LYS A 40 -9.82 12.06 -18.55
CA LYS A 40 -9.53 12.27 -19.97
C LYS A 40 -10.59 13.13 -20.64
N GLU A 41 -11.84 12.98 -20.26
CA GLU A 41 -12.98 13.68 -20.85
C GLU A 41 -13.23 15.05 -20.18
N ASN A 42 -13.01 15.16 -18.88
CA ASN A 42 -13.38 16.32 -18.05
C ASN A 42 -12.18 17.12 -17.53
N GLY A 43 -10.96 16.77 -17.93
CA GLY A 43 -9.73 17.37 -17.41
C GLY A 43 -9.28 16.80 -16.06
N VAL A 44 -8.02 17.03 -15.75
CA VAL A 44 -7.39 16.47 -14.54
C VAL A 44 -7.88 17.18 -13.28
N GLN A 45 -8.40 16.42 -12.34
CA GLN A 45 -8.93 16.90 -11.06
C GLN A 45 -8.12 16.33 -9.90
N LYS A 46 -8.13 17.05 -8.76
CA LYS A 46 -7.52 16.58 -7.52
C LYS A 46 -8.29 15.39 -6.94
N SER A 47 -7.56 14.46 -6.35
CA SER A 47 -8.10 13.24 -5.72
C SER A 47 -9.18 13.52 -4.67
N PHE A 48 -9.08 14.65 -3.95
CA PHE A 48 -10.07 15.07 -2.97
C PHE A 48 -11.49 15.21 -3.57
N ASN A 49 -11.62 15.79 -4.76
CA ASN A 49 -12.91 15.92 -5.44
C ASN A 49 -13.42 14.55 -5.89
N LEU A 50 -12.56 13.74 -6.51
CA LEU A 50 -12.91 12.40 -6.96
C LEU A 50 -13.32 11.47 -5.80
N CYS A 51 -12.73 11.65 -4.62
CA CYS A 51 -13.11 10.90 -3.42
C CYS A 51 -14.51 11.25 -2.90
N LYS A 52 -15.03 12.45 -3.17
CA LYS A 52 -16.42 12.80 -2.86
C LYS A 52 -17.38 12.04 -3.76
N ASP A 53 -17.06 11.94 -5.04
CA ASP A 53 -17.88 11.26 -6.04
C ASP A 53 -17.82 9.74 -5.88
N LEU A 54 -16.79 9.20 -5.19
CA LEU A 54 -16.64 7.76 -4.97
C LEU A 54 -17.87 7.15 -4.30
N LYS A 55 -18.55 7.87 -3.40
CA LYS A 55 -19.75 7.37 -2.72
C LYS A 55 -20.92 7.17 -3.69
N GLU A 56 -21.04 8.03 -4.68
CA GLU A 56 -22.03 7.89 -5.75
C GLU A 56 -21.67 6.69 -6.64
N LEU A 57 -20.39 6.55 -6.98
CA LEU A 57 -19.90 5.40 -7.73
C LEU A 57 -20.17 4.08 -6.99
N GLU A 58 -19.98 4.02 -5.67
CA GLU A 58 -20.31 2.86 -4.83
C GLU A 58 -21.81 2.55 -4.81
N ASN A 59 -22.68 3.55 -4.98
CA ASN A 59 -24.13 3.34 -5.10
C ASN A 59 -24.53 2.81 -6.46
N ASN A 60 -23.85 3.23 -7.51
CA ASN A 60 -24.07 2.75 -8.86
C ASN A 60 -23.49 1.33 -9.09
N TYR A 61 -22.48 0.95 -8.32
CA TYR A 61 -21.79 -0.33 -8.41
C TYR A 61 -21.66 -0.98 -7.04
N GLU A 62 -22.72 -1.65 -6.59
CA GLU A 62 -22.84 -2.20 -5.22
C GLU A 62 -21.69 -3.13 -4.79
N TYR A 63 -21.09 -3.85 -5.74
CA TYR A 63 -19.94 -4.72 -5.45
C TYR A 63 -18.72 -3.97 -4.90
N LEU A 64 -18.62 -2.65 -5.09
CA LEU A 64 -17.57 -1.83 -4.52
C LEU A 64 -17.68 -1.72 -2.99
N LYS A 65 -18.88 -1.88 -2.43
CA LYS A 65 -19.14 -1.87 -0.98
C LYS A 65 -18.64 -3.13 -0.27
N GLU A 66 -18.40 -4.21 -1.00
CA GLU A 66 -17.90 -5.46 -0.43
C GLU A 66 -16.44 -5.35 0.02
N VAL A 67 -15.66 -4.48 -0.61
CA VAL A 67 -14.22 -4.34 -0.39
C VAL A 67 -13.89 -3.18 0.55
N ASP A 68 -12.62 -3.04 0.90
CA ASP A 68 -12.14 -1.95 1.74
C ASP A 68 -12.22 -0.59 1.00
N SER A 69 -13.01 0.33 1.53
CA SER A 69 -13.17 1.68 0.98
C SER A 69 -11.85 2.50 1.00
N CYS A 70 -10.94 2.21 1.95
CA CYS A 70 -9.62 2.83 1.94
C CYS A 70 -8.79 2.39 0.74
N ALA A 71 -8.92 1.13 0.31
CA ALA A 71 -8.24 0.63 -0.88
C ALA A 71 -8.74 1.32 -2.15
N LEU A 72 -10.04 1.61 -2.23
CA LEU A 72 -10.64 2.35 -3.36
C LEU A 72 -10.11 3.79 -3.41
N ARG A 73 -10.09 4.49 -2.25
CA ARG A 73 -9.50 5.84 -2.17
C ARG A 73 -8.02 5.86 -2.51
N CYS A 74 -7.25 4.87 -2.05
CA CYS A 74 -5.84 4.73 -2.40
C CYS A 74 -5.62 4.51 -3.90
N ALA A 75 -6.58 3.92 -4.62
CA ALA A 75 -6.52 3.82 -6.08
C ALA A 75 -6.64 5.20 -6.75
N ILE A 76 -7.50 6.08 -6.23
CA ILE A 76 -7.65 7.47 -6.70
C ILE A 76 -6.37 8.28 -6.40
N PHE A 77 -5.82 8.19 -5.18
CA PHE A 77 -4.54 8.85 -4.86
C PHE A 77 -3.40 8.37 -5.75
N GLY A 78 -3.33 7.06 -6.03
CA GLY A 78 -2.33 6.51 -6.96
C GLY A 78 -2.51 7.01 -8.41
N LEU A 79 -3.71 7.40 -8.81
CA LEU A 79 -3.95 8.05 -10.10
C LEU A 79 -3.43 9.50 -10.09
N GLU A 80 -3.69 10.26 -9.02
CA GLU A 80 -3.16 11.61 -8.84
C GLU A 80 -1.63 11.61 -8.83
N ASP A 81 -1.00 10.68 -8.10
CA ASP A 81 0.46 10.49 -8.10
C ASP A 81 0.98 10.22 -9.53
N GLY A 82 0.24 9.44 -10.31
CA GLY A 82 0.54 9.19 -11.73
C GLY A 82 0.55 10.46 -12.57
N PHE A 83 -0.47 11.32 -12.42
CA PHE A 83 -0.52 12.61 -13.11
C PHE A 83 0.55 13.59 -12.62
N ASN A 84 0.79 13.66 -11.32
CA ASN A 84 1.86 14.50 -10.75
C ASN A 84 3.23 14.11 -11.32
N ASN A 85 3.51 12.82 -11.44
CA ASN A 85 4.75 12.35 -12.05
C ASN A 85 4.82 12.65 -13.55
N PHE A 86 3.70 12.56 -14.26
CA PHE A 86 3.61 12.93 -15.67
C PHE A 86 3.90 14.43 -15.89
N PHE A 87 3.24 15.32 -15.15
CA PHE A 87 3.46 16.76 -15.25
C PHE A 87 4.88 17.16 -14.81
N ALA A 88 5.45 16.46 -13.83
CA ALA A 88 6.85 16.63 -13.43
C ALA A 88 7.85 15.99 -14.42
N LYS A 89 7.41 15.45 -15.56
CA LYS A 89 8.22 14.77 -16.58
C LYS A 89 9.03 13.57 -16.05
N ARG A 90 8.58 12.94 -14.96
CA ARG A 90 9.22 11.75 -14.37
C ARG A 90 8.68 10.45 -14.96
N SER A 91 7.49 10.47 -15.55
CA SER A 91 6.86 9.30 -16.17
C SER A 91 6.00 9.69 -17.37
N GLY A 92 5.61 8.69 -18.18
CA GLY A 92 4.61 8.88 -19.22
C GLY A 92 3.21 9.09 -18.67
N TYR A 93 2.26 9.40 -19.56
CA TYR A 93 0.85 9.57 -19.22
C TYR A 93 0.29 8.32 -18.51
N PRO A 94 -0.55 8.46 -17.47
CA PRO A 94 -1.16 7.33 -16.78
C PRO A 94 -1.90 6.40 -17.75
N ARG A 95 -1.68 5.09 -17.61
CA ARG A 95 -2.27 4.07 -18.49
C ARG A 95 -3.34 3.26 -17.75
N PHE A 96 -4.31 2.73 -18.47
CA PHE A 96 -5.29 1.79 -17.92
C PHE A 96 -4.58 0.56 -17.32
N LYS A 97 -5.03 0.17 -16.14
CA LYS A 97 -4.56 -1.04 -15.47
C LYS A 97 -5.29 -2.27 -16.02
N SER A 98 -4.56 -3.34 -16.29
CA SER A 98 -5.07 -4.63 -16.76
C SER A 98 -4.96 -5.69 -15.66
N LYS A 99 -5.77 -6.77 -15.76
CA LYS A 99 -5.65 -7.95 -14.90
C LYS A 99 -4.33 -8.72 -15.08
N PHE A 100 -3.64 -8.48 -16.19
CA PHE A 100 -2.34 -9.09 -16.49
C PHE A 100 -1.16 -8.29 -15.89
N ASN A 101 -1.39 -7.07 -15.43
CA ASN A 101 -0.40 -6.29 -14.73
C ASN A 101 -0.24 -6.80 -13.30
N ARG A 102 0.77 -6.27 -12.59
CA ARG A 102 1.00 -6.57 -11.17
C ARG A 102 -0.29 -6.38 -10.37
N GLN A 103 -0.73 -7.44 -9.68
CA GLN A 103 -1.91 -7.42 -8.84
C GLN A 103 -1.53 -6.91 -7.44
N SER A 104 -1.94 -5.69 -7.13
CA SER A 104 -1.74 -5.09 -5.81
C SER A 104 -2.77 -4.03 -5.51
N TYR A 105 -3.06 -3.83 -4.22
CA TYR A 105 -3.77 -2.66 -3.71
C TYR A 105 -3.11 -2.15 -2.45
N ARG A 106 -3.25 -0.86 -2.18
CA ARG A 106 -2.78 -0.19 -0.97
C ARG A 106 -4.00 0.17 -0.11
N THR A 107 -3.89 0.06 1.20
CA THR A 107 -4.87 0.54 2.17
C THR A 107 -4.18 1.37 3.24
N SER A 108 -4.79 2.48 3.63
CA SER A 108 -4.24 3.40 4.63
C SER A 108 -4.58 2.94 6.04
N CYS A 109 -3.65 3.16 6.95
CA CYS A 109 -3.89 2.97 8.37
C CYS A 109 -4.72 4.13 8.91
N ILE A 110 -5.92 3.81 9.43
CA ILE A 110 -6.79 4.76 10.12
C ILE A 110 -6.67 4.46 11.60
N ARG A 111 -6.37 5.51 12.38
CA ARG A 111 -6.33 5.46 13.84
C ARG A 111 -7.47 6.28 14.40
N SER A 112 -8.06 5.79 15.47
CA SER A 112 -9.06 6.50 16.24
C SER A 112 -8.78 6.31 17.72
N ASN A 113 -9.02 7.36 18.52
CA ASN A 113 -8.96 7.28 19.95
C ASN A 113 -10.41 7.27 20.48
N TYR A 114 -10.78 6.22 21.18
CA TYR A 114 -12.08 6.10 21.81
C TYR A 114 -11.90 5.72 23.29
N LYS A 115 -12.40 6.55 24.19
CA LYS A 115 -12.30 6.37 25.65
C LYS A 115 -10.87 6.10 26.14
N GLY A 116 -9.89 6.84 25.58
CA GLY A 116 -8.48 6.72 25.96
C GLY A 116 -7.77 5.48 25.38
N LYS A 117 -8.43 4.67 24.57
CA LYS A 117 -7.81 3.55 23.84
C LYS A 117 -7.62 3.92 22.38
N GLU A 118 -6.42 3.68 21.89
CA GLU A 118 -6.09 3.82 20.47
C GLU A 118 -6.50 2.55 19.73
N TYR A 119 -7.25 2.75 18.64
CA TYR A 119 -7.70 1.69 17.74
C TYR A 119 -7.07 1.92 16.37
N SER A 120 -6.62 0.83 15.76
CA SER A 120 -6.08 0.84 14.41
C SER A 120 -6.81 -0.21 13.56
N ASN A 121 -7.04 0.13 12.29
CA ASN A 121 -7.58 -0.82 11.31
C ASN A 121 -6.49 -1.75 10.73
N ILE A 122 -5.20 -1.44 10.95
CA ILE A 122 -4.06 -2.27 10.58
C ILE A 122 -3.19 -2.48 11.81
N GLU A 123 -3.02 -3.73 12.21
CA GLU A 123 -2.20 -4.11 13.37
C GLU A 123 -1.31 -5.29 12.98
N VAL A 124 -0.04 -5.25 13.36
CA VAL A 124 0.92 -6.34 13.14
C VAL A 124 1.32 -6.93 14.47
N ASP A 125 1.05 -8.20 14.65
CA ASP A 125 1.48 -8.96 15.82
C ASP A 125 2.49 -10.02 15.38
N LEU A 126 3.76 -9.76 15.67
CA LEU A 126 4.85 -10.66 15.34
C LEU A 126 4.90 -11.88 16.25
N LEU A 127 4.38 -11.77 17.48
CA LEU A 127 4.34 -12.89 18.44
C LEU A 127 3.35 -13.96 17.99
N THR A 128 2.14 -13.55 17.65
CA THR A 128 1.10 -14.46 17.15
C THR A 128 1.24 -14.75 15.66
N ARG A 129 2.13 -14.02 14.95
CA ARG A 129 2.37 -14.15 13.51
C ARG A 129 1.13 -13.84 12.66
N PHE A 130 0.40 -12.82 13.05
CA PHE A 130 -0.78 -12.33 12.31
C PHE A 130 -0.67 -10.84 12.01
N ILE A 131 -1.30 -10.46 10.91
CA ILE A 131 -1.60 -9.08 10.59
C ILE A 131 -3.12 -8.93 10.48
N LYS A 132 -3.67 -7.93 11.15
CA LYS A 132 -5.05 -7.51 10.99
C LYS A 132 -5.14 -6.50 9.85
N LEU A 133 -6.01 -6.76 8.91
CA LEU A 133 -6.24 -5.92 7.73
C LEU A 133 -7.73 -5.61 7.58
N PRO A 134 -8.09 -4.41 7.07
CA PRO A 134 -9.49 -4.03 6.85
C PRO A 134 -10.23 -5.07 6.01
N LYS A 135 -11.44 -5.42 6.41
CA LYS A 135 -12.33 -6.43 5.80
C LYS A 135 -11.77 -7.86 5.79
N LEU A 136 -10.45 -8.06 5.77
CA LEU A 136 -9.82 -9.39 5.77
C LEU A 136 -9.70 -10.00 7.18
N GLY A 137 -9.75 -9.16 8.25
CA GLY A 137 -9.47 -9.63 9.60
C GLY A 137 -8.01 -10.08 9.77
N ASN A 138 -7.78 -11.08 10.60
CA ASN A 138 -6.45 -11.59 10.91
C ASN A 138 -5.97 -12.56 9.83
N VAL A 139 -4.83 -12.23 9.21
CA VAL A 139 -4.17 -13.04 8.19
C VAL A 139 -2.81 -13.48 8.70
N LYS A 140 -2.48 -14.77 8.57
CA LYS A 140 -1.19 -15.32 8.98
C LYS A 140 -0.05 -14.78 8.13
N ILE A 141 1.06 -14.39 8.79
CA ILE A 141 2.27 -13.86 8.14
C ILE A 141 3.51 -14.69 8.47
N LYS A 142 4.50 -14.63 7.57
CA LYS A 142 5.86 -15.16 7.77
C LYS A 142 6.88 -14.25 7.08
N GLY A 143 8.16 -14.46 7.36
CA GLY A 143 9.26 -13.76 6.70
C GLY A 143 9.85 -12.64 7.54
N PHE A 144 9.85 -12.81 8.85
CA PHE A 144 10.54 -11.96 9.81
C PHE A 144 11.45 -12.82 10.70
N ARG A 145 12.43 -12.19 11.32
CA ARG A 145 13.32 -12.81 12.31
C ARG A 145 12.73 -12.62 13.70
N ASP A 146 13.02 -13.53 14.63
CA ASP A 146 12.48 -13.45 16.00
C ASP A 146 12.92 -12.17 16.75
N LYS A 147 13.98 -11.51 16.27
CA LYS A 147 14.48 -10.24 16.82
C LYS A 147 13.87 -8.99 16.14
N ASP A 148 13.11 -9.17 15.06
CA ASP A 148 12.51 -8.05 14.35
C ASP A 148 11.42 -7.44 15.24
N LYS A 149 11.49 -6.14 15.42
CA LYS A 149 10.45 -5.33 16.06
C LYS A 149 9.97 -4.30 15.05
N ILE A 150 8.69 -4.05 15.03
CA ILE A 150 8.12 -2.92 14.29
C ILE A 150 7.89 -1.84 15.34
N GLU A 151 8.78 -0.87 15.36
CA GLU A 151 8.69 0.30 16.23
C GLU A 151 8.23 1.49 15.38
N GLY A 152 7.20 2.20 15.84
CA GLY A 152 6.69 3.35 15.12
C GLY A 152 5.24 3.24 14.68
N LYS A 153 4.84 4.16 13.82
CA LYS A 153 3.44 4.32 13.39
C LYS A 153 3.22 3.70 12.02
N ILE A 154 2.33 2.70 11.94
CA ILE A 154 1.92 2.17 10.64
C ILE A 154 1.20 3.26 9.84
N VAL A 155 1.64 3.51 8.63
CA VAL A 155 1.07 4.50 7.71
C VAL A 155 0.10 3.84 6.74
N ASN A 156 0.53 2.76 6.10
CA ASN A 156 -0.29 2.00 5.17
C ASN A 156 0.22 0.56 5.01
N ALA A 157 -0.59 -0.26 4.37
CA ALA A 157 -0.21 -1.60 3.94
C ALA A 157 -0.50 -1.78 2.44
N THR A 158 0.43 -2.39 1.72
CA THR A 158 0.25 -2.78 0.32
C THR A 158 0.21 -4.29 0.21
N ILE A 159 -0.94 -4.81 -0.18
CA ILE A 159 -1.16 -6.24 -0.42
C ILE A 159 -0.89 -6.53 -1.89
N SER A 160 -0.12 -7.56 -2.18
CA SER A 160 0.24 -7.95 -3.54
C SER A 160 0.20 -9.47 -3.74
N ARG A 161 -0.04 -9.87 -4.99
CA ARG A 161 0.07 -11.25 -5.44
C ARG A 161 1.11 -11.33 -6.56
N GLU A 162 2.03 -12.27 -6.44
CA GLU A 162 2.99 -12.61 -7.48
C GLU A 162 2.43 -13.64 -8.47
N THR A 163 3.08 -13.77 -9.61
CA THR A 163 2.73 -14.77 -10.65
C THR A 163 2.77 -16.20 -10.14
N THR A 164 3.59 -16.45 -9.11
CA THR A 164 3.69 -17.75 -8.41
C THR A 164 2.52 -18.03 -7.45
N ASN A 165 1.46 -17.23 -7.49
CA ASN A 165 0.30 -17.28 -6.57
C ASN A 165 0.65 -17.08 -5.09
N LYS A 166 1.80 -16.47 -4.82
CA LYS A 166 2.21 -16.10 -3.46
C LYS A 166 1.73 -14.69 -3.12
N TYR A 167 1.19 -14.54 -1.92
CA TYR A 167 0.69 -13.25 -1.42
C TYR A 167 1.71 -12.63 -0.49
N TYR A 168 1.82 -11.31 -0.55
CA TYR A 168 2.71 -10.52 0.30
C TYR A 168 1.98 -9.28 0.79
N VAL A 169 2.39 -8.81 1.97
CA VAL A 169 2.04 -7.50 2.48
C VAL A 169 3.32 -6.71 2.75
N SER A 170 3.35 -5.47 2.29
CA SER A 170 4.39 -4.49 2.65
C SER A 170 3.74 -3.44 3.54
N VAL A 171 4.19 -3.34 4.78
CA VAL A 171 3.71 -2.38 5.78
C VAL A 171 4.69 -1.23 5.83
N LEU A 172 4.21 -0.01 5.55
CA LEU A 172 4.99 1.20 5.68
C LEU A 172 4.83 1.75 7.10
N VAL A 173 5.94 1.94 7.76
CA VAL A 173 6.02 2.44 9.14
C VAL A 173 6.83 3.72 9.17
N GLU A 174 6.34 4.70 9.89
CA GLU A 174 7.02 5.93 10.25
C GLU A 174 7.71 5.73 11.59
N GLU A 175 9.02 5.85 11.62
CA GLU A 175 9.87 5.63 12.79
C GLU A 175 10.69 6.89 13.09
N ASP A 176 10.84 7.19 14.38
CA ASP A 176 11.76 8.23 14.84
C ASP A 176 13.13 7.62 15.13
N LEU A 177 14.12 7.92 14.28
CA LEU A 177 15.50 7.55 14.55
C LEU A 177 16.20 8.63 15.35
N LEU A 178 16.71 8.25 16.51
CA LEU A 178 17.76 8.99 17.22
C LEU A 178 19.07 8.74 16.47
N VAL A 179 19.46 9.66 15.61
CA VAL A 179 20.77 9.57 14.93
C VAL A 179 21.82 10.18 15.85
N GLU A 180 22.61 9.35 16.48
CA GLU A 180 23.86 9.80 17.11
C GLU A 180 24.82 10.22 15.99
N LYS A 181 25.32 11.46 16.05
CA LYS A 181 26.39 11.92 15.15
C LYS A 181 27.67 11.16 15.47
N VAL A 182 27.93 10.10 14.72
CA VAL A 182 29.21 9.41 14.78
C VAL A 182 30.20 10.18 13.90
N THR A 183 31.28 10.68 14.48
CA THR A 183 32.42 11.22 13.74
C THR A 183 33.11 10.05 13.04
N PRO A 184 33.18 10.03 11.70
CA PRO A 184 33.83 8.94 11.00
C PRO A 184 35.34 8.94 11.31
N THR A 185 35.84 7.83 11.82
CA THR A 185 37.27 7.62 12.10
C THR A 185 38.01 7.01 10.92
N THR A 186 37.29 6.47 9.94
CA THR A 186 37.86 5.80 8.77
C THR A 186 37.01 6.07 7.54
N ILE A 187 37.65 6.39 6.43
CA ILE A 187 36.99 6.58 5.13
C ILE A 187 37.41 5.43 4.23
N VAL A 188 36.44 4.71 3.68
CA VAL A 188 36.65 3.64 2.70
C VAL A 188 36.04 4.08 1.38
N GLY A 189 36.84 4.14 0.31
CA GLY A 189 36.39 4.33 -1.06
C GLY A 189 36.10 2.97 -1.68
N ILE A 190 34.92 2.80 -2.28
CA ILE A 190 34.57 1.60 -3.04
C ILE A 190 34.35 2.04 -4.48
N ASP A 191 35.14 1.50 -5.41
CA ASP A 191 34.94 1.66 -6.84
C ASP A 191 34.27 0.40 -7.37
N LEU A 192 33.06 0.57 -7.97
CA LEU A 192 32.33 -0.52 -8.61
C LEU A 192 32.66 -0.51 -10.10
N GLY A 193 33.68 -1.27 -10.47
CA GLY A 193 34.02 -1.49 -11.88
C GLY A 193 32.89 -2.19 -12.64
N ILE A 194 32.71 -1.85 -13.93
CA ILE A 194 31.66 -2.41 -14.78
C ILE A 194 31.96 -3.86 -15.22
N LYS A 195 33.22 -4.29 -15.17
CA LYS A 195 33.66 -5.61 -15.69
C LYS A 195 33.85 -6.69 -14.65
N ASP A 196 34.26 -6.34 -13.45
CA ASP A 196 34.57 -7.32 -12.41
C ASP A 196 33.89 -6.89 -11.09
N LEU A 197 32.97 -7.72 -10.62
CA LEU A 197 32.47 -7.65 -9.24
C LEU A 197 33.48 -8.39 -8.35
N VAL A 198 34.17 -7.65 -7.52
CA VAL A 198 35.02 -8.21 -6.47
C VAL A 198 34.19 -8.45 -5.23
#